data_a81223d4521ec959480f71c11d26201f
#
_entry.id   a81223d4521ec959480f71c11d26201f
#
_cell.length_a   1.000
_cell.length_b   1.000
_cell.length_c   1.000
_cell.angle_alpha   90.00
_cell.angle_beta   90.00
_cell.angle_gamma   90.00
#
_symmetry.space_group_name_H-M   'P 1'
#
loop_
_entity.id
_entity.type
_entity.pdbx_description
1 polymer ?
#
loop_
_entity_poly.entity_id
_entity_poly.type
_entity_poly.pdbx_seq_one_letter_code
_entity_poly.pdbx_strand_id
1 'polypeptide(L)'
;MLISLIVPCYNEEEAMPLFYKEASRVAAEMKTSHGADFEFIFVDDGSRDGTLRVARELHAQDPRVRYVSFSRNFGKEAGIYAGLQAAKGDYVATMDADLQDPPALLPQMLDTLLTGEYDLSLIHI
;
A
#
# COMPACT_ATOMS: atom_id res chain seq x y z
N MET A 1 5.73 13.65 7.59
CA MET A 1 5.67 12.23 7.97
C MET A 1 5.55 11.36 6.73
N LEU A 2 6.07 10.15 6.79
CA LEU A 2 5.97 9.18 5.70
C LEU A 2 5.03 8.05 6.10
N ILE A 3 4.11 7.69 5.21
CA ILE A 3 3.19 6.57 5.40
C ILE A 3 3.55 5.50 4.37
N SER A 4 3.79 4.29 4.85
CA SER A 4 4.02 3.13 3.99
C SER A 4 2.71 2.38 3.80
N LEU A 5 2.23 2.31 2.56
CA LEU A 5 1.02 1.56 2.23
C LEU A 5 1.44 0.23 1.61
N ILE A 6 1.20 -0.85 2.33
CA ILE A 6 1.53 -2.21 1.88
C ILE A 6 0.30 -2.79 1.19
N VAL A 7 0.46 -3.26 -0.03
CA VAL A 7 -0.63 -3.77 -0.85
C VAL A 7 -0.27 -5.18 -1.32
N PRO A 8 -0.71 -6.21 -0.58
CA PRO A 8 -0.53 -7.59 -1.03
C PRO A 8 -1.37 -7.83 -2.29
N CYS A 9 -0.76 -8.47 -3.29
CA CYS A 9 -1.41 -8.70 -4.58
C CYS A 9 -1.24 -10.16 -5.00
N TYR A 10 -2.34 -10.76 -5.44
CA TYR A 10 -2.30 -12.06 -6.07
C TYR A 10 -3.32 -12.07 -7.21
N ASN A 11 -2.83 -12.13 -8.45
CA ASN A 11 -3.66 -12.06 -9.66
C ASN A 11 -4.57 -10.82 -9.66
N GLU A 12 -3.96 -9.65 -9.45
CA GLU A 12 -4.65 -8.36 -9.34
C GLU A 12 -4.29 -7.42 -10.50
N GLU A 13 -3.96 -7.96 -11.65
CA GLU A 13 -3.53 -7.20 -12.82
C GLU A 13 -4.50 -6.08 -13.19
N GLU A 14 -5.82 -6.35 -13.14
CA GLU A 14 -6.84 -5.38 -13.50
C GLU A 14 -7.13 -4.37 -12.38
N ALA A 15 -7.06 -4.82 -11.13
CA ALA A 15 -7.39 -3.98 -9.98
C ALA A 15 -6.29 -2.98 -9.63
N MET A 16 -5.03 -3.34 -9.83
CA MET A 16 -3.90 -2.52 -9.39
C MET A 16 -3.86 -1.11 -9.97
N PRO A 17 -4.09 -0.90 -11.28
CA PRO A 17 -4.07 0.47 -11.81
C PRO A 17 -5.17 1.35 -11.20
N LEU A 18 -6.34 0.77 -10.95
CA LEU A 18 -7.45 1.49 -10.33
C LEU A 18 -7.15 1.81 -8.87
N PHE A 19 -6.57 0.86 -8.15
CA PHE A 19 -6.14 1.08 -6.78
C PHE A 19 -5.09 2.17 -6.70
N TYR A 20 -4.08 2.12 -7.56
CA TYR A 20 -3.01 3.12 -7.58
C TYR A 20 -3.56 4.52 -7.85
N LYS A 21 -4.49 4.65 -8.80
CA LYS A 21 -5.12 5.92 -9.13
C LYS A 21 -5.83 6.51 -7.90
N GLU A 22 -6.62 5.69 -7.22
CA GLU A 22 -7.36 6.13 -6.03
C GLU A 22 -6.44 6.43 -4.86
N ALA A 23 -5.45 5.59 -4.61
CA ALA A 23 -4.47 5.81 -3.55
C ALA A 23 -3.65 7.07 -3.79
N SER A 24 -3.29 7.36 -5.05
CA SER A 24 -2.56 8.58 -5.40
C SER A 24 -3.40 9.83 -5.16
N ARG A 25 -4.71 9.76 -5.46
CA ARG A 25 -5.63 10.86 -5.19
C ARG A 25 -5.69 11.17 -3.68
N VAL A 26 -5.84 10.12 -2.88
CA VAL A 26 -5.89 10.28 -1.42
C VAL A 26 -4.54 10.78 -0.88
N ALA A 27 -3.44 10.29 -1.42
CA ALA A 27 -2.11 10.75 -1.02
C ALA A 27 -1.92 12.25 -1.28
N ALA A 28 -2.42 12.76 -2.41
CA ALA A 28 -2.36 14.18 -2.71
C ALA A 28 -3.19 15.00 -1.73
N GLU A 29 -4.38 14.55 -1.37
CA GLU A 29 -5.22 15.19 -0.37
C GLU A 29 -4.54 15.20 1.01
N MET A 30 -3.94 14.10 1.42
CA MET A 30 -3.28 13.99 2.71
C MET A 30 -1.97 14.76 2.78
N LYS A 31 -1.33 15.05 1.66
CA LYS A 31 -0.18 15.96 1.64
C LYS A 31 -0.61 17.35 2.12
N THR A 32 -1.75 17.82 1.68
CA THR A 32 -2.29 19.12 2.07
C THR A 32 -2.86 19.09 3.49
N SER A 33 -3.67 18.08 3.82
CA SER A 33 -4.41 18.06 5.09
C SER A 33 -3.56 17.62 6.29
N HIS A 34 -2.58 16.75 6.09
CA HIS A 34 -1.80 16.13 7.16
C HIS A 34 -0.29 16.29 7.01
N GLY A 35 0.19 16.89 5.93
CA GLY A 35 1.62 16.94 5.64
C GLY A 35 2.23 15.56 5.42
N ALA A 36 1.43 14.60 4.96
CA ALA A 36 1.87 13.23 4.80
C ALA A 36 2.43 12.96 3.41
N ASP A 37 3.57 12.27 3.36
CA ASP A 37 4.12 11.69 2.15
C ASP A 37 3.84 10.19 2.16
N PHE A 38 3.83 9.56 1.00
CA PHE A 38 3.51 8.14 0.86
C PHE A 38 4.61 7.39 0.12
N GLU A 39 4.80 6.13 0.49
CA GLU A 39 5.38 5.11 -0.37
C GLU A 39 4.36 3.98 -0.52
N PHE A 40 4.28 3.41 -1.72
CA PHE A 40 3.37 2.30 -2.02
C PHE A 40 4.22 1.06 -2.24
N ILE A 41 3.98 0.01 -1.47
CA ILE A 41 4.74 -1.23 -1.57
C ILE A 41 3.79 -2.34 -2.02
N PHE A 42 3.84 -2.65 -3.31
CA PHE A 42 3.07 -3.76 -3.87
C PHE A 42 3.87 -5.04 -3.67
N VAL A 43 3.24 -6.03 -3.05
CA VAL A 43 3.87 -7.34 -2.84
C VAL A 43 3.15 -8.35 -3.73
N ASP A 44 3.84 -8.78 -4.78
CA ASP A 44 3.31 -9.79 -5.69
C ASP A 44 3.57 -11.16 -5.10
N ASP A 45 2.51 -11.81 -4.67
CA ASP A 45 2.55 -13.12 -4.00
C ASP A 45 2.50 -14.27 -5.02
N GLY A 46 3.43 -14.24 -5.97
CA GLY A 46 3.55 -15.32 -6.94
C GLY A 46 2.41 -15.36 -7.96
N SER A 47 1.97 -14.20 -8.44
CA SER A 47 0.87 -14.12 -9.42
C SER A 47 1.23 -14.82 -10.73
N ARG A 48 0.21 -15.38 -11.37
CA ARG A 48 0.33 -16.03 -12.68
C ARG A 48 -0.06 -15.13 -13.83
N ASP A 49 -0.74 -14.02 -13.55
CA ASP A 49 -1.14 -13.03 -14.54
C ASP A 49 -0.09 -11.93 -14.69
N GLY A 50 -0.47 -10.78 -15.24
CA GLY A 50 0.41 -9.63 -15.43
C GLY A 50 0.60 -8.73 -14.22
N THR A 51 0.27 -9.18 -13.00
CA THR A 51 0.39 -8.37 -11.78
C THR A 51 1.80 -7.80 -11.61
N LEU A 52 2.83 -8.62 -11.75
CA LEU A 52 4.22 -8.14 -11.60
C LEU A 52 4.58 -7.12 -12.66
N ARG A 53 4.12 -7.33 -13.90
CA ARG A 53 4.35 -6.38 -14.99
C ARG A 53 3.74 -5.02 -14.66
N VAL A 54 2.51 -5.01 -14.13
CA VAL A 54 1.84 -3.78 -13.72
C VAL A 54 2.62 -3.08 -12.60
N ALA A 55 3.08 -3.83 -11.61
CA ALA A 55 3.88 -3.26 -10.51
C ALA A 55 5.16 -2.61 -11.04
N ARG A 56 5.84 -3.25 -11.99
CA ARG A 56 7.04 -2.69 -12.61
C ARG A 56 6.74 -1.42 -13.41
N GLU A 57 5.64 -1.41 -14.13
CA GLU A 57 5.21 -0.22 -14.90
C GLU A 57 4.91 0.95 -13.99
N LEU A 58 4.19 0.71 -12.89
CA LEU A 58 3.90 1.75 -11.91
C LEU A 58 5.16 2.26 -11.23
N HIS A 59 6.09 1.37 -10.91
CA HIS A 59 7.39 1.76 -10.34
C HIS A 59 8.18 2.66 -11.31
N ALA A 60 8.14 2.36 -12.60
CA ALA A 60 8.82 3.15 -13.61
C ALA A 60 8.23 4.57 -13.75
N GLN A 61 6.95 4.73 -13.50
CA GLN A 61 6.25 6.00 -13.62
C GLN A 61 6.30 6.85 -12.35
N ASP A 62 6.37 6.20 -11.18
CA ASP A 62 6.27 6.87 -9.89
C ASP A 62 7.31 6.31 -8.92
N PRO A 63 8.31 7.13 -8.51
CA PRO A 63 9.37 6.66 -7.61
C PRO A 63 8.87 6.27 -6.22
N ARG A 64 7.66 6.70 -5.83
CA ARG A 64 7.05 6.28 -4.56
C ARG A 64 6.60 4.83 -4.59
N VAL A 65 6.39 4.26 -5.79
CA VAL A 65 5.98 2.87 -5.96
C VAL A 65 7.21 1.97 -5.89
N ARG A 66 7.15 1.01 -4.97
CA ARG A 66 8.13 -0.06 -4.81
C ARG A 66 7.41 -1.39 -4.90
N TYR A 67 8.11 -2.45 -5.19
CA TYR A 67 7.49 -3.76 -5.25
C TYR A 67 8.44 -4.84 -4.76
N VAL A 68 7.83 -5.92 -4.25
CA VAL A 68 8.49 -7.16 -3.87
C VAL A 68 7.79 -8.26 -4.62
N SER A 69 8.53 -9.21 -5.18
CA SER A 69 7.97 -10.31 -5.94
C SER A 69 8.42 -11.63 -5.36
N PHE A 70 7.47 -12.51 -5.07
CA PHE A 70 7.74 -13.87 -4.66
C PHE A 70 7.76 -14.81 -5.87
N SER A 71 8.61 -15.82 -5.82
CA SER A 71 8.70 -16.82 -6.90
C SER A 71 7.49 -17.74 -6.97
N ARG A 72 6.70 -17.81 -5.90
CA ARG A 72 5.48 -18.59 -5.82
C ARG A 72 4.56 -17.99 -4.76
N ASN A 73 3.32 -18.48 -4.70
CA ASN A 73 2.38 -18.04 -3.68
C ASN A 73 2.77 -18.57 -2.31
N PHE A 74 3.00 -17.67 -1.35
CA PHE A 74 3.31 -17.99 0.04
C PHE A 74 2.21 -17.59 1.00
N GLY A 75 1.20 -16.86 0.52
CA GLY A 75 0.08 -16.40 1.32
C GLY A 75 0.15 -14.94 1.70
N LYS A 76 -1.01 -14.38 2.05
CA LYS A 76 -1.16 -12.96 2.33
C LYS A 76 -0.30 -12.51 3.51
N GLU A 77 -0.20 -13.34 4.57
CA GLU A 77 0.58 -12.98 5.75
C GLU A 77 2.07 -12.84 5.44
N ALA A 78 2.60 -13.75 4.62
CA ALA A 78 3.98 -13.64 4.15
C ALA A 78 4.19 -12.35 3.34
N GLY A 79 3.22 -11.98 2.52
CA GLY A 79 3.26 -10.75 1.75
C GLY A 79 3.28 -9.51 2.64
N ILE A 80 2.43 -9.46 3.65
CA ILE A 80 2.40 -8.37 4.62
C ILE A 80 3.73 -8.28 5.36
N TYR A 81 4.27 -9.41 5.79
CA TYR A 81 5.56 -9.43 6.50
C TYR A 81 6.69 -8.87 5.63
N ALA A 82 6.75 -9.29 4.37
CA ALA A 82 7.75 -8.77 3.44
C ALA A 82 7.59 -7.26 3.21
N GLY A 83 6.35 -6.79 3.12
CA GLY A 83 6.05 -5.37 3.01
C GLY A 83 6.50 -4.59 4.24
N LEU A 84 6.25 -5.13 5.43
CA LEU A 84 6.69 -4.52 6.68
C LEU A 84 8.22 -4.39 6.75
N GLN A 85 8.94 -5.40 6.31
CA GLN A 85 10.40 -5.34 6.28
C GLN A 85 10.92 -4.29 5.30
N ALA A 86 10.21 -4.05 4.20
CA ALA A 86 10.58 -3.06 3.21
C ALA A 86 10.13 -1.64 3.58
N ALA A 87 9.17 -1.49 4.49
CA ALA A 87 8.58 -0.20 4.82
C ALA A 87 9.56 0.72 5.55
N LYS A 88 9.55 1.98 5.17
CA LYS A 88 10.39 3.04 5.76
C LYS A 88 9.58 4.11 6.46
N GLY A 89 8.25 4.01 6.43
CA GLY A 89 7.37 5.04 6.94
C GLY A 89 7.30 5.11 8.45
N ASP A 90 6.85 6.27 8.93
CA ASP A 90 6.54 6.48 10.34
C ASP A 90 5.29 5.72 10.75
N TYR A 91 4.36 5.55 9.81
CA TYR A 91 3.14 4.77 9.96
C TYR A 91 3.04 3.78 8.81
N VAL A 92 2.43 2.64 9.07
CA VAL A 92 2.26 1.58 8.08
C VAL A 92 0.79 1.18 8.04
N ALA A 93 0.22 1.13 6.83
CA ALA A 93 -1.12 0.63 6.60
C ALA A 93 -1.06 -0.50 5.58
N THR A 94 -1.93 -1.49 5.71
CA THR A 94 -2.08 -2.55 4.70
C THR A 94 -3.48 -2.49 4.12
N MET A 95 -3.57 -2.60 2.80
CA MET A 95 -4.83 -2.59 2.05
C MET A 95 -4.77 -3.59 0.92
N ASP A 96 -5.91 -4.21 0.62
CA ASP A 96 -6.03 -5.07 -0.55
C ASP A 96 -6.24 -4.22 -1.81
N ALA A 97 -5.77 -4.72 -2.95
CA ALA A 97 -5.80 -3.98 -4.21
C ALA A 97 -7.20 -3.88 -4.84
N ASP A 98 -8.18 -4.63 -4.34
CA ASP A 98 -9.51 -4.73 -4.93
C ASP A 98 -10.49 -3.61 -4.53
N LEU A 99 -10.03 -2.63 -3.77
CA LEU A 99 -10.80 -1.48 -3.30
C LEU A 99 -12.00 -1.82 -2.39
N GLN A 100 -12.03 -3.01 -1.79
CA GLN A 100 -13.04 -3.33 -0.78
C GLN A 100 -12.90 -2.40 0.43
N ASP A 101 -11.66 -2.13 0.83
CA ASP A 101 -11.35 -1.13 1.84
C ASP A 101 -10.74 0.08 1.12
N PRO A 102 -11.53 1.14 0.87
CA PRO A 102 -11.05 2.22 0.01
C PRO A 102 -9.95 3.04 0.66
N PRO A 103 -8.95 3.48 -0.11
CA PRO A 103 -7.92 4.38 0.39
C PRO A 103 -8.46 5.66 1.02
N ALA A 104 -9.66 6.07 0.68
CA ALA A 104 -10.33 7.24 1.27
C ALA A 104 -10.52 7.14 2.78
N LEU A 105 -10.40 5.95 3.38
CA LEU A 105 -10.43 5.76 4.82
C LEU A 105 -9.12 6.16 5.52
N LEU A 106 -8.02 6.29 4.79
CA LEU A 106 -6.72 6.58 5.38
C LEU A 106 -6.67 7.87 6.21
N PRO A 107 -7.28 8.99 5.78
CA PRO A 107 -7.26 10.19 6.62
C PRO A 107 -7.87 9.98 7.99
N GLN A 108 -9.00 9.29 8.08
CA GLN A 108 -9.66 8.98 9.35
C GLN A 108 -8.83 8.07 10.22
N MET A 109 -8.18 7.08 9.62
CA MET A 109 -7.33 6.14 10.34
C MET A 109 -6.12 6.86 10.94
N LEU A 110 -5.52 7.77 10.19
CA LEU A 110 -4.39 8.57 10.68
C LEU A 110 -4.84 9.50 11.81
N ASP A 111 -5.99 10.17 11.66
CA ASP A 111 -6.52 11.04 12.69
C ASP A 111 -6.72 10.27 14.00
N THR A 112 -7.26 9.05 13.94
CA THR A 112 -7.45 8.20 15.12
C THR A 112 -6.12 7.89 15.81
N LEU A 113 -5.08 7.58 15.04
CA LEU A 113 -3.74 7.35 15.60
C LEU A 113 -3.15 8.61 16.24
N LEU A 114 -3.32 9.75 15.59
CA LEU A 114 -2.76 11.01 16.05
C LEU A 114 -3.46 11.56 17.29
N THR A 115 -4.70 11.12 17.59
CA THR A 115 -5.40 11.50 18.83
C THR A 115 -4.81 10.85 20.07
N GLY A 116 -3.91 9.86 19.89
CA GLY A 116 -3.28 9.18 21.02
C GLY A 116 -4.11 8.09 21.66
N GLU A 117 -5.25 7.71 21.06
CA GLU A 117 -6.07 6.60 21.55
C GLU A 117 -5.39 5.25 21.36
N TYR A 118 -4.51 5.16 20.39
CA TYR A 118 -3.78 3.94 20.05
C TYR A 118 -2.30 4.23 19.98
N ASP A 119 -1.52 3.35 20.59
CA ASP A 119 -0.05 3.41 20.55
C ASP A 119 0.48 2.42 19.52
N LEU A 120 -0.11 2.47 18.30
CA LEU A 120 0.24 1.59 17.20
C LEU A 120 0.61 2.40 15.97
N SER A 121 1.74 2.05 15.34
CA SER A 121 2.14 2.61 14.06
C SER A 121 1.68 1.75 12.88
N LEU A 122 1.03 0.63 13.14
CA LEU A 122 0.54 -0.31 12.13
C LEU A 122 -0.98 -0.31 12.12
N ILE A 123 -1.55 -0.05 10.94
CA ILE A 123 -2.99 -0.14 10.70
C ILE A 123 -3.21 -1.29 9.70
N HIS A 124 -4.07 -2.23 10.08
CA HIS A 124 -4.40 -3.38 9.25
C HIS A 124 -5.88 -3.37 8.91
N ILE A 125 -6.20 -3.42 7.62
CA ILE A 125 -7.56 -3.43 7.09
C ILE A 125 -7.83 -4.76 6.40
#